data_f44eb62d437e08aac665180ce69a5b52
#
_entry.id   f44eb62d437e08aac665180ce69a5b52
#
_cell.length_a   1.000
_cell.length_b   1.000
_cell.length_c   1.000
_cell.angle_alpha   90.00
_cell.angle_beta   90.00
_cell.angle_gamma   90.00
#
_symmetry.space_group_name_H-M   'P 1'
#
loop_
_entity.id
_entity.type
_entity.pdbx_description
1 polymer ?
#
loop_
_entity_poly.entity_id
_entity_poly.type
_entity_poly.pdbx_seq_one_letter_code
_entity_poly.pdbx_strand_id
1 'polypeptide(L)'
;KNKKKFMQSGKNITLKEAMKNADLFLGLSRGGIVDQDMVKSMAKNPIVFALANPNPEIEYDLAMRAREDVIMATGRSDHPNQVNNVLGFPYIFRGALDVRATTINEEMKLAAVKAIASLAKEQVPDVVNEAYDEKSLSFGKTQIIPKPLDPRLIYWVAPAVAKAAIE
;
A
#
# COMPACT_ATOMS: atom_id res chain seq x y z
N LYS A 1 -9.82 -20.09 -1.89
CA LYS A 1 -9.47 -20.59 -0.53
C LYS A 1 -8.99 -19.47 0.40
N ASN A 2 -8.16 -18.53 -0.05
CA ASN A 2 -7.52 -17.51 0.79
C ASN A 2 -8.48 -16.46 1.39
N LYS A 3 -9.61 -16.21 0.75
CA LYS A 3 -10.61 -15.22 1.25
C LYS A 3 -11.42 -15.71 2.45
N LYS A 4 -11.48 -17.03 2.70
CA LYS A 4 -12.28 -17.60 3.79
C LYS A 4 -11.89 -17.07 5.17
N LYS A 5 -10.60 -16.82 5.43
CA LYS A 5 -10.10 -16.31 6.71
C LYS A 5 -10.55 -14.87 7.04
N PHE A 6 -11.07 -14.14 6.05
CA PHE A 6 -11.60 -12.78 6.21
C PHE A 6 -13.13 -12.73 6.18
N MET A 7 -13.80 -13.88 6.01
CA MET A 7 -15.25 -13.94 6.00
C MET A 7 -15.79 -13.79 7.42
N GLN A 8 -16.80 -12.94 7.53
CA GLN A 8 -17.58 -12.82 8.77
C GLN A 8 -18.86 -13.65 8.64
N SER A 9 -19.28 -14.28 9.76
CA SER A 9 -20.60 -14.91 9.86
C SER A 9 -21.66 -13.82 10.03
N GLY A 10 -22.72 -13.83 9.22
CA GLY A 10 -23.79 -12.85 9.32
C GLY A 10 -24.63 -12.78 8.06
N LYS A 11 -25.51 -11.76 7.98
CA LYS A 11 -26.31 -11.49 6.78
C LYS A 11 -25.38 -11.05 5.64
N ASN A 12 -25.69 -11.48 4.42
CA ASN A 12 -25.08 -10.91 3.23
C ASN A 12 -25.42 -9.43 3.16
N ILE A 13 -24.40 -8.59 3.15
CA ILE A 13 -24.51 -7.13 2.99
C ILE A 13 -23.86 -6.71 1.67
N THR A 14 -24.33 -5.61 1.11
CA THR A 14 -23.73 -4.99 -0.07
C THR A 14 -22.42 -4.30 0.28
N LEU A 15 -21.56 -4.04 -0.73
CA LEU A 15 -20.34 -3.26 -0.53
C LEU A 15 -20.65 -1.88 0.07
N LYS A 16 -21.72 -1.23 -0.39
CA LYS A 16 -22.16 0.08 0.13
C LYS A 16 -22.49 0.03 1.62
N GLU A 17 -23.17 -1.01 2.07
CA GLU A 17 -23.47 -1.22 3.49
C GLU A 17 -22.21 -1.51 4.31
N ALA A 18 -21.29 -2.32 3.76
CA ALA A 18 -20.04 -2.65 4.42
C ALA A 18 -19.09 -1.45 4.59
N MET A 19 -19.11 -0.50 3.64
CA MET A 19 -18.27 0.70 3.71
C MET A 19 -18.80 1.76 4.68
N LYS A 20 -20.05 1.70 5.08
CA LYS A 20 -20.63 2.67 6.03
C LYS A 20 -19.92 2.61 7.39
N ASN A 21 -19.36 3.75 7.81
CA ASN A 21 -18.55 3.90 9.02
C ASN A 21 -17.28 3.00 9.06
N ALA A 22 -16.83 2.46 7.92
CA ALA A 22 -15.58 1.74 7.85
C ALA A 22 -14.39 2.71 7.87
N ASP A 23 -13.33 2.36 8.58
CA ASP A 23 -12.08 3.12 8.65
C ASP A 23 -11.17 2.86 7.44
N LEU A 24 -11.25 1.66 6.87
CA LEU A 24 -10.39 1.22 5.76
C LEU A 24 -11.20 0.50 4.69
N PHE A 25 -11.00 0.89 3.44
CA PHE A 25 -11.36 0.11 2.26
C PHE A 25 -10.10 -0.41 1.57
N LEU A 26 -10.00 -1.73 1.41
CA LEU A 26 -8.94 -2.39 0.64
C LEU A 26 -9.54 -3.07 -0.59
N GLY A 27 -9.41 -2.44 -1.73
CA GLY A 27 -9.87 -2.91 -3.04
C GLY A 27 -8.81 -3.76 -3.74
N LEU A 28 -9.15 -5.01 -4.07
CA LEU A 28 -8.30 -5.98 -4.78
C LEU A 28 -9.13 -6.75 -5.82
N SER A 29 -10.14 -6.13 -6.40
CA SER A 29 -11.10 -6.86 -7.22
C SER A 29 -11.22 -6.32 -8.65
N ARG A 30 -12.05 -5.34 -8.89
CA ARG A 30 -12.27 -4.75 -10.21
C ARG A 30 -12.57 -3.27 -10.13
N GLY A 31 -12.24 -2.55 -11.20
CA GLY A 31 -12.48 -1.13 -11.29
C GLY A 31 -13.96 -0.71 -11.25
N GLY A 32 -14.20 0.51 -10.78
CA GLY A 32 -15.49 1.20 -10.87
C GLY A 32 -16.59 0.65 -9.97
N ILE A 33 -16.29 -0.09 -8.91
CA ILE A 33 -17.30 -0.65 -7.98
C ILE A 33 -17.57 0.23 -6.76
N VAL A 34 -16.77 1.25 -6.55
CA VAL A 34 -16.90 2.22 -5.44
C VAL A 34 -17.28 3.57 -6.02
N ASP A 35 -18.31 4.19 -5.47
CA ASP A 35 -18.75 5.54 -5.81
C ASP A 35 -18.37 6.55 -4.71
N GLN A 36 -18.57 7.84 -5.01
CA GLN A 36 -18.28 8.93 -4.07
C GLN A 36 -19.13 8.87 -2.79
N ASP A 37 -20.39 8.40 -2.89
CA ASP A 37 -21.27 8.33 -1.73
C ASP A 37 -20.82 7.22 -0.78
N MET A 38 -20.29 6.12 -1.30
CA MET A 38 -19.65 5.08 -0.49
C MET A 38 -18.47 5.66 0.29
N VAL A 39 -17.58 6.43 -0.35
CA VAL A 39 -16.45 7.09 0.32
C VAL A 39 -16.92 8.10 1.36
N LYS A 40 -17.95 8.91 1.05
CA LYS A 40 -18.55 9.85 2.01
C LYS A 40 -19.13 9.17 3.25
N SER A 41 -19.62 7.94 3.11
CA SER A 41 -20.25 7.18 4.19
C SER A 41 -19.25 6.54 5.18
N MET A 42 -17.97 6.52 4.85
CA MET A 42 -16.91 5.96 5.70
C MET A 42 -16.68 6.78 6.97
N ALA A 43 -15.95 6.22 7.92
CA ALA A 43 -15.56 6.88 9.16
C ALA A 43 -14.71 8.14 8.91
N LYS A 44 -14.37 8.89 9.95
CA LYS A 44 -13.51 10.08 9.88
C LYS A 44 -12.08 9.68 9.52
N ASN A 45 -11.43 10.45 8.63
CA ASN A 45 -10.07 10.20 8.13
C ASN A 45 -9.92 8.79 7.53
N PRO A 46 -10.76 8.37 6.58
CA PRO A 46 -10.75 7.01 6.07
C PRO A 46 -9.52 6.75 5.18
N ILE A 47 -9.11 5.50 5.15
CA ILE A 47 -8.07 5.01 4.26
C ILE A 47 -8.72 4.24 3.10
N VAL A 48 -8.43 4.65 1.86
CA VAL A 48 -8.97 4.00 0.66
C VAL A 48 -7.82 3.52 -0.21
N PHE A 49 -7.61 2.20 -0.24
CA PHE A 49 -6.67 1.54 -1.13
C PHE A 49 -7.44 0.91 -2.28
N ALA A 50 -7.47 1.59 -3.42
CA ALA A 50 -8.13 1.14 -4.64
C ALA A 50 -7.07 0.56 -5.59
N LEU A 51 -6.76 -0.73 -5.43
CA LEU A 51 -5.60 -1.37 -6.03
C LEU A 51 -5.93 -2.29 -7.22
N ALA A 52 -7.19 -2.29 -7.70
CA ALA A 52 -7.56 -3.02 -8.90
C ALA A 52 -6.80 -2.47 -10.12
N ASN A 53 -6.42 -3.38 -11.01
CA ASN A 53 -5.62 -3.08 -12.19
C ASN A 53 -6.32 -3.64 -13.46
N PRO A 54 -6.41 -2.90 -14.58
CA PRO A 54 -5.80 -1.57 -14.83
C PRO A 54 -6.56 -0.39 -14.23
N ASN A 55 -7.85 -0.51 -13.95
CA ASN A 55 -8.68 0.56 -13.43
C ASN A 55 -8.95 0.34 -11.94
N PRO A 56 -8.75 1.36 -11.07
CA PRO A 56 -9.01 1.26 -9.65
C PRO A 56 -10.50 1.12 -9.34
N GLU A 57 -10.86 0.65 -8.15
CA GLU A 57 -12.25 0.55 -7.69
C GLU A 57 -12.97 1.90 -7.67
N ILE A 58 -12.24 2.97 -7.44
CA ILE A 58 -12.65 4.37 -7.62
C ILE A 58 -11.45 5.18 -8.10
N GLU A 59 -11.65 6.08 -9.06
CA GLU A 59 -10.62 6.99 -9.53
C GLU A 59 -10.15 7.92 -8.41
N TYR A 60 -8.84 8.22 -8.38
CA TYR A 60 -8.19 9.04 -7.35
C TYR A 60 -8.92 10.37 -7.14
N ASP A 61 -9.15 11.11 -8.23
CA ASP A 61 -9.79 12.42 -8.19
C ASP A 61 -11.23 12.36 -7.68
N LEU A 62 -11.96 11.28 -7.99
CA LEU A 62 -13.33 11.11 -7.50
C LEU A 62 -13.36 10.88 -6.00
N ALA A 63 -12.41 10.10 -5.46
CA ALA A 63 -12.30 9.90 -4.03
C ALA A 63 -11.90 11.20 -3.30
N MET A 64 -10.94 11.94 -3.83
CA MET A 64 -10.48 13.21 -3.27
C MET A 64 -11.57 14.30 -3.30
N ARG A 65 -12.40 14.33 -4.36
CA ARG A 65 -13.58 15.24 -4.41
C ARG A 65 -14.69 14.83 -3.46
N ALA A 66 -14.76 13.55 -3.12
CA ALA A 66 -15.78 13.08 -2.17
C ALA A 66 -15.49 13.57 -0.75
N ARG A 67 -14.20 13.56 -0.34
CA ARG A 67 -13.77 13.93 1.03
C ARG A 67 -12.34 14.45 1.04
N GLU A 68 -12.11 15.55 1.72
CA GLU A 68 -10.77 16.12 1.89
C GLU A 68 -9.90 15.34 2.89
N ASP A 69 -10.49 14.62 3.83
CA ASP A 69 -9.79 13.89 4.88
C ASP A 69 -9.40 12.46 4.48
N VAL A 70 -9.76 11.98 3.26
CA VAL A 70 -9.40 10.64 2.81
C VAL A 70 -7.89 10.50 2.56
N ILE A 71 -7.30 9.38 3.01
CA ILE A 71 -5.97 8.93 2.62
C ILE A 71 -6.16 7.95 1.46
N MET A 72 -5.79 8.37 0.24
CA MET A 72 -6.00 7.58 -0.98
C MET A 72 -4.70 6.99 -1.49
N ALA A 73 -4.74 5.71 -1.89
CA ALA A 73 -3.67 5.03 -2.58
C ALA A 73 -4.20 4.20 -3.75
N THR A 74 -3.45 4.15 -4.83
CA THR A 74 -3.73 3.35 -6.04
C THR A 74 -2.47 2.68 -6.56
N GLY A 75 -2.60 1.81 -7.56
CA GLY A 75 -1.44 1.25 -8.29
C GLY A 75 -0.84 2.21 -9.33
N ARG A 76 -1.43 3.39 -9.57
CA ARG A 76 -1.03 4.33 -10.61
C ARG A 76 0.17 5.17 -10.19
N SER A 77 1.09 5.42 -11.14
CA SER A 77 2.30 6.24 -10.93
C SER A 77 2.06 7.75 -11.00
N ASP A 78 0.94 8.15 -11.61
CA ASP A 78 0.55 9.55 -11.81
C ASP A 78 -0.20 10.17 -10.62
N HIS A 79 -0.38 9.41 -9.53
CA HIS A 79 -1.02 9.87 -8.30
C HIS A 79 -0.15 9.63 -7.08
N PRO A 80 -0.36 10.37 -5.98
CA PRO A 80 0.28 10.12 -4.69
C PRO A 80 0.02 8.70 -4.17
N ASN A 81 0.90 8.22 -3.30
CA ASN A 81 0.78 6.91 -2.64
C ASN A 81 0.66 5.74 -3.63
N GLN A 82 1.53 5.70 -4.65
CA GLN A 82 1.58 4.56 -5.56
C GLN A 82 1.95 3.28 -4.81
N VAL A 83 1.04 2.31 -4.79
CA VAL A 83 1.30 0.95 -4.30
C VAL A 83 1.76 0.08 -5.45
N ASN A 84 3.05 -0.25 -5.46
CA ASN A 84 3.68 -1.03 -6.53
C ASN A 84 4.45 -2.23 -5.95
N ASN A 85 4.31 -3.38 -6.58
CA ASN A 85 5.03 -4.60 -6.20
C ASN A 85 6.55 -4.44 -6.19
N VAL A 86 7.10 -3.49 -6.95
CA VAL A 86 8.54 -3.19 -7.00
C VAL A 86 9.11 -2.73 -5.64
N LEU A 87 8.27 -2.25 -4.73
CA LEU A 87 8.69 -1.89 -3.38
C LEU A 87 9.11 -3.08 -2.51
N GLY A 88 8.59 -4.27 -2.80
CA GLY A 88 8.84 -5.47 -2.01
C GLY A 88 9.49 -6.59 -2.79
N PHE A 89 8.93 -6.92 -3.95
CA PHE A 89 9.26 -8.10 -4.72
C PHE A 89 10.77 -8.28 -5.00
N PRO A 90 11.52 -7.32 -5.57
CA PRO A 90 12.94 -7.52 -5.86
C PRO A 90 13.77 -7.74 -4.59
N TYR A 91 13.45 -7.04 -3.53
CA TYR A 91 14.24 -7.02 -2.31
C TYR A 91 13.95 -8.20 -1.39
N ILE A 92 12.72 -8.75 -1.43
CA ILE A 92 12.38 -10.01 -0.75
C ILE A 92 13.20 -11.16 -1.36
N PHE A 93 13.24 -11.25 -2.69
CA PHE A 93 14.06 -12.25 -3.37
C PHE A 93 15.56 -12.02 -3.12
N ARG A 94 16.02 -10.78 -3.16
CA ARG A 94 17.42 -10.46 -2.87
C ARG A 94 17.81 -10.93 -1.46
N GLY A 95 17.02 -10.58 -0.45
CA GLY A 95 17.30 -11.01 0.93
C GLY A 95 17.27 -12.53 1.12
N ALA A 96 16.32 -13.21 0.49
CA ALA A 96 16.23 -14.67 0.52
C ALA A 96 17.44 -15.34 -0.15
N LEU A 97 17.86 -14.86 -1.32
CA LEU A 97 18.99 -15.41 -2.07
C LEU A 97 20.34 -15.14 -1.39
N ASP A 98 20.53 -13.98 -0.78
CA ASP A 98 21.78 -13.64 -0.10
C ASP A 98 22.14 -14.62 1.03
N VAL A 99 21.13 -15.22 1.67
CA VAL A 99 21.28 -16.21 2.75
C VAL A 99 20.93 -17.64 2.30
N ARG A 100 20.69 -17.85 1.01
CA ARG A 100 20.31 -19.16 0.43
C ARG A 100 19.10 -19.78 1.12
N ALA A 101 18.09 -18.97 1.44
CA ALA A 101 16.86 -19.45 2.03
C ALA A 101 16.16 -20.46 1.08
N THR A 102 15.65 -21.54 1.62
CA THR A 102 14.97 -22.60 0.87
C THR A 102 13.51 -22.28 0.58
N THR A 103 12.95 -21.30 1.28
CA THR A 103 11.56 -20.85 1.13
C THR A 103 11.45 -19.37 1.49
N ILE A 104 10.35 -18.74 1.10
CA ILE A 104 9.96 -17.41 1.56
C ILE A 104 8.73 -17.58 2.47
N ASN A 105 8.98 -17.53 3.78
CA ASN A 105 7.95 -17.72 4.81
C ASN A 105 7.22 -16.42 5.16
N GLU A 106 6.27 -16.47 6.10
CA GLU A 106 5.48 -15.31 6.51
C GLU A 106 6.31 -14.32 7.33
N GLU A 107 7.28 -14.77 8.11
CA GLU A 107 8.19 -13.94 8.90
C GLU A 107 9.04 -13.05 7.99
N MET A 108 9.57 -13.59 6.90
CA MET A 108 10.32 -12.83 5.89
C MET A 108 9.45 -11.77 5.20
N LYS A 109 8.20 -12.11 4.86
CA LYS A 109 7.25 -11.15 4.27
C LYS A 109 6.90 -10.04 5.27
N LEU A 110 6.68 -10.39 6.54
CA LEU A 110 6.40 -9.42 7.60
C LEU A 110 7.60 -8.51 7.87
N ALA A 111 8.83 -9.05 7.81
CA ALA A 111 10.05 -8.25 7.91
C ALA A 111 10.15 -7.22 6.78
N ALA A 112 9.83 -7.61 5.54
CA ALA A 112 9.78 -6.69 4.41
C ALA A 112 8.74 -5.58 4.62
N VAL A 113 7.53 -5.93 5.08
CA VAL A 113 6.47 -4.95 5.38
C VAL A 113 6.93 -3.94 6.43
N LYS A 114 7.53 -4.40 7.53
CA LYS A 114 8.06 -3.54 8.60
C LYS A 114 9.17 -2.63 8.09
N ALA A 115 10.08 -3.15 7.28
CA ALA A 115 11.18 -2.37 6.69
C ALA A 115 10.66 -1.25 5.78
N ILE A 116 9.70 -1.54 4.89
CA ILE A 116 9.07 -0.55 4.02
C ILE A 116 8.33 0.51 4.86
N ALA A 117 7.57 0.10 5.86
CA ALA A 117 6.84 1.01 6.73
C ALA A 117 7.77 1.93 7.57
N SER A 118 8.93 1.42 7.99
CA SER A 118 9.94 2.22 8.68
C SER A 118 10.60 3.22 7.73
N LEU A 119 11.00 2.77 6.54
CA LEU A 119 11.60 3.63 5.51
C LEU A 119 10.68 4.78 5.09
N ALA A 120 9.37 4.54 5.04
CA ALA A 120 8.39 5.58 4.70
C ALA A 120 8.43 6.79 5.66
N LYS A 121 8.88 6.58 6.91
CA LYS A 121 8.95 7.60 7.96
C LYS A 121 10.29 8.34 8.01
N GLU A 122 11.29 7.85 7.30
CA GLU A 122 12.60 8.48 7.22
C GLU A 122 12.57 9.71 6.32
N GLN A 123 13.47 10.65 6.59
CA GLN A 123 13.66 11.81 5.73
C GLN A 123 13.97 11.36 4.30
N VAL A 124 13.24 11.91 3.33
CA VAL A 124 13.43 11.58 1.91
C VAL A 124 14.69 12.29 1.38
N PRO A 125 15.65 11.57 0.77
CA PRO A 125 16.84 12.18 0.22
C PRO A 125 16.56 13.02 -1.02
N ASP A 126 17.40 14.02 -1.30
CA ASP A 126 17.25 14.90 -2.45
C ASP A 126 17.24 14.15 -3.78
N VAL A 127 18.03 13.08 -3.91
CA VAL A 127 18.02 12.23 -5.12
C VAL A 127 16.64 11.62 -5.42
N VAL A 128 15.84 11.35 -4.39
CA VAL A 128 14.45 10.87 -4.58
C VAL A 128 13.53 12.02 -4.93
N ASN A 129 13.67 13.17 -4.26
CA ASN A 129 12.90 14.37 -4.59
C ASN A 129 13.12 14.79 -6.05
N GLU A 130 14.36 14.82 -6.51
CA GLU A 130 14.74 15.15 -7.90
C GLU A 130 14.19 14.12 -8.90
N ALA A 131 14.24 12.82 -8.58
CA ALA A 131 13.73 11.77 -9.46
C ALA A 131 12.21 11.84 -9.71
N TYR A 132 11.47 12.50 -8.81
CA TYR A 132 10.02 12.68 -8.92
C TYR A 132 9.59 14.14 -9.17
N ASP A 133 10.54 15.03 -9.45
CA ASP A 133 10.29 16.47 -9.64
C ASP A 133 9.53 17.10 -8.45
N GLU A 134 9.86 16.67 -7.26
CA GLU A 134 9.27 17.12 -6.00
C GLU A 134 10.26 17.95 -5.19
N LYS A 135 9.78 18.94 -4.46
CA LYS A 135 10.66 19.82 -3.66
C LYS A 135 10.99 19.26 -2.29
N SER A 136 10.04 18.57 -1.67
CA SER A 136 10.18 18.07 -0.31
C SER A 136 9.13 17.01 -0.02
N LEU A 137 9.43 15.76 -0.33
CA LEU A 137 8.60 14.62 0.06
C LEU A 137 8.81 14.32 1.55
N SER A 138 7.73 14.12 2.27
CA SER A 138 7.76 13.75 3.69
C SER A 138 6.60 12.84 4.03
N PHE A 139 6.78 11.99 5.05
CA PHE A 139 5.72 11.11 5.52
C PHE A 139 4.45 11.90 5.89
N GLY A 140 3.33 11.48 5.33
CA GLY A 140 2.05 12.15 5.53
C GLY A 140 0.98 11.61 4.59
N LYS A 141 -0.15 12.30 4.50
CA LYS A 141 -1.34 11.90 3.75
C LYS A 141 -1.06 11.55 2.27
N THR A 142 -0.11 12.26 1.64
CA THR A 142 0.28 12.07 0.23
C THR A 142 1.55 11.23 0.06
N GLN A 143 2.18 10.81 1.15
CA GLN A 143 3.41 10.02 1.16
C GLN A 143 3.38 9.02 2.33
N ILE A 144 2.50 8.01 2.25
CA ILE A 144 2.40 6.95 3.29
C ILE A 144 3.33 5.76 3.01
N ILE A 145 3.92 5.71 1.82
CA ILE A 145 4.76 4.61 1.33
C ILE A 145 5.97 5.18 0.58
N PRO A 146 7.15 4.56 0.62
CA PRO A 146 8.31 5.03 -0.14
C PRO A 146 8.03 5.07 -1.64
N LYS A 147 8.73 5.94 -2.34
CA LYS A 147 8.66 5.98 -3.81
C LYS A 147 9.35 4.76 -4.44
N PRO A 148 8.83 4.21 -5.55
CA PRO A 148 9.41 3.04 -6.23
C PRO A 148 10.89 3.17 -6.63
N LEU A 149 11.35 4.38 -6.95
CA LEU A 149 12.75 4.65 -7.31
C LEU A 149 13.64 5.03 -6.11
N ASP A 150 13.17 4.83 -4.87
CA ASP A 150 13.99 5.11 -3.69
C ASP A 150 15.13 4.08 -3.59
N PRO A 151 16.40 4.51 -3.76
CA PRO A 151 17.54 3.60 -3.76
C PRO A 151 17.78 2.93 -2.41
N ARG A 152 17.21 3.45 -1.33
CA ARG A 152 17.35 2.90 0.01
C ARG A 152 16.56 1.60 0.22
N LEU A 153 15.58 1.29 -0.64
CA LEU A 153 14.76 0.08 -0.53
C LEU A 153 15.60 -1.20 -0.45
N ILE A 154 16.67 -1.30 -1.25
CA ILE A 154 17.54 -2.47 -1.22
C ILE A 154 18.27 -2.63 0.11
N TYR A 155 18.69 -1.52 0.73
CA TYR A 155 19.43 -1.53 1.99
C TYR A 155 18.54 -1.69 3.22
N TRP A 156 17.25 -1.43 3.09
CA TRP A 156 16.28 -1.58 4.17
C TRP A 156 15.56 -2.92 4.12
N VAL A 157 15.07 -3.31 2.96
CA VAL A 157 14.19 -4.47 2.82
C VAL A 157 15.00 -5.77 2.73
N ALA A 158 16.02 -5.84 1.88
CA ALA A 158 16.76 -7.08 1.68
C ALA A 158 17.46 -7.58 2.96
N PRO A 159 18.17 -6.74 3.75
CA PRO A 159 18.77 -7.19 5.01
C PRO A 159 17.73 -7.61 6.06
N ALA A 160 16.58 -6.94 6.13
CA ALA A 160 15.51 -7.31 7.04
C ALA A 160 14.95 -8.71 6.72
N VAL A 161 14.74 -9.00 5.43
CA VAL A 161 14.30 -10.31 4.94
C VAL A 161 15.37 -11.38 5.20
N ALA A 162 16.64 -11.09 4.91
CA ALA A 162 17.75 -12.00 5.15
C ALA A 162 17.85 -12.37 6.64
N LYS A 163 17.75 -11.39 7.53
CA LYS A 163 17.75 -11.63 8.98
C LYS A 163 16.61 -12.54 9.40
N ALA A 164 15.37 -12.27 8.97
CA ALA A 164 14.21 -13.09 9.28
C ALA A 164 14.28 -14.51 8.67
N ALA A 165 15.08 -14.72 7.63
CA ALA A 165 15.30 -16.04 7.05
C ALA A 165 16.33 -16.88 7.83
N ILE A 166 17.23 -16.25 8.59
CA ILE A 166 18.26 -16.89 9.41
C ILE A 166 17.67 -17.31 10.78
N GLU A 167 16.80 -16.48 11.35
CA GLU A 167 16.07 -16.75 12.61
C GLU A 167 15.03 -17.85 12.46
#